data_acb0892c3b335ea0cb2c662219be6d58
#
_entry.id   acb0892c3b335ea0cb2c662219be6d58
#
_cell.length_a   1.000
_cell.length_b   1.000
_cell.length_c   1.000
_cell.angle_alpha   90.00
_cell.angle_beta   90.00
_cell.angle_gamma   90.00
#
_symmetry.space_group_name_H-M   'P 1'
#
loop_
_entity.id
_entity.type
_entity.pdbx_description
1 polymer ?
#
loop_
_entity_poly.entity_id
_entity_poly.type
_entity_poly.pdbx_seq_one_letter_code
_entity_poly.pdbx_strand_id
1 'polypeptide(L)'
;MTGVQTCALPICIDKAESYFKLDNLYDIENVALTHFIDNALRANYIMLLDIDYVVSEDQEILIVDQFTGRTMEGRRYSDGLHQAIEAKEGVPIQEETKTSASITYQNLFRMYKKLSGMTGTAKTEEEEFRETYNIRVIPIPTNRPVARIDHSDLLYPSIDSKFKAVVQDVKERHEKGQPVLVGTVAVETSNC
;
A
#
# COMPACT_ATOMS: atom_id res chain seq x y z
N MET A 1 -7.78 -2.56 16.39
CA MET A 1 -6.37 -2.09 16.59
C MET A 1 -6.24 -0.96 17.62
N THR A 2 -7.10 -0.90 18.61
CA THR A 2 -7.15 0.21 19.58
C THR A 2 -6.81 -0.19 21.02
N GLY A 3 -6.44 -1.44 21.27
CA GLY A 3 -6.24 -1.95 22.64
C GLY A 3 -4.81 -1.90 23.20
N VAL A 4 -3.80 -1.71 22.36
CA VAL A 4 -2.39 -1.74 22.80
C VAL A 4 -1.85 -0.34 23.15
N GLN A 5 -2.47 0.70 22.64
CA GLN A 5 -2.01 2.08 22.86
C GLN A 5 -2.32 2.64 24.26
N THR A 6 -3.33 2.15 24.95
CA THR A 6 -3.80 2.80 26.17
C THR A 6 -3.13 2.35 27.46
N CYS A 7 -2.45 1.22 27.50
CA CYS A 7 -1.87 0.68 28.74
C CYS A 7 -0.37 0.99 28.93
N ALA A 8 0.35 1.29 27.86
CA ALA A 8 1.77 1.58 27.92
C ALA A 8 2.10 3.10 28.04
N LEU A 9 1.16 3.95 27.67
CA LEU A 9 1.33 5.39 27.56
C LEU A 9 1.79 6.09 28.86
N PRO A 10 1.19 5.91 30.04
CA PRO A 10 1.62 6.63 31.23
C PRO A 10 3.06 6.29 31.65
N ILE A 11 3.41 5.00 31.66
CA ILE A 11 4.76 4.55 32.06
C ILE A 11 5.83 5.03 31.08
N CYS A 12 5.50 5.11 29.78
CA CYS A 12 6.43 5.62 28.76
C CYS A 12 6.61 7.14 28.87
N ILE A 13 5.55 7.88 29.20
CA ILE A 13 5.61 9.33 29.40
C ILE A 13 6.50 9.67 30.58
N ASP A 14 6.23 9.10 31.77
CA ASP A 14 7.02 9.33 32.98
C ASP A 14 8.52 9.01 32.77
N LYS A 15 8.82 7.93 32.04
CA LYS A 15 10.19 7.58 31.69
C LYS A 15 10.83 8.57 30.72
N ALA A 16 10.10 9.02 29.71
CA ALA A 16 10.59 10.01 28.75
C ALA A 16 10.85 11.36 29.44
N GLU A 17 9.94 11.85 30.27
CA GLU A 17 10.08 13.06 31.05
C GLU A 17 11.30 12.99 31.98
N SER A 18 11.46 11.86 32.68
CA SER A 18 12.64 11.64 33.52
C SER A 18 13.95 11.60 32.73
N TYR A 19 13.96 10.93 31.56
CA TYR A 19 15.15 10.79 30.72
C TYR A 19 15.58 12.13 30.09
N PHE A 20 14.63 12.89 29.58
CA PHE A 20 14.87 14.19 28.95
C PHE A 20 14.87 15.35 29.96
N LYS A 21 14.62 15.08 31.24
CA LYS A 21 14.55 16.09 32.35
C LYS A 21 13.50 17.16 32.06
N LEU A 22 12.30 16.75 31.65
CA LEU A 22 11.17 17.62 31.34
C LEU A 22 10.13 17.55 32.45
N ASP A 23 9.47 18.68 32.71
CA ASP A 23 8.35 18.73 33.64
C ASP A 23 7.06 18.21 33.01
N ASN A 24 6.87 18.42 31.70
CA ASN A 24 5.70 17.92 30.92
C ASN A 24 6.11 17.70 29.45
N LEU A 25 5.96 16.47 29.00
CA LEU A 25 6.26 16.07 27.62
C LEU A 25 5.33 16.74 26.59
N TYR A 26 4.08 17.01 26.98
CA TYR A 26 3.08 17.59 26.08
C TYR A 26 3.01 19.12 26.12
N ASP A 27 3.97 19.77 26.70
CA ASP A 27 4.05 21.23 26.62
C ASP A 27 4.34 21.69 25.18
N ILE A 28 3.86 22.88 24.83
CA ILE A 28 4.01 23.46 23.47
C ILE A 28 5.49 23.49 23.04
N GLU A 29 6.39 23.72 23.96
CA GLU A 29 7.84 23.74 23.71
C GLU A 29 8.42 22.37 23.37
N ASN A 30 7.74 21.28 23.78
CA ASN A 30 8.20 19.90 23.63
C ASN A 30 7.48 19.12 22.50
N VAL A 31 6.64 19.77 21.69
CA VAL A 31 5.87 19.14 20.62
C VAL A 31 6.77 18.39 19.62
N ALA A 32 7.91 18.98 19.26
CA ALA A 32 8.86 18.34 18.36
C ALA A 32 9.46 17.05 18.96
N LEU A 33 9.75 17.05 20.26
CA LEU A 33 10.29 15.89 20.96
C LEU A 33 9.24 14.77 21.08
N THR A 34 8.00 15.13 21.37
CA THR A 34 6.89 14.17 21.37
C THR A 34 6.75 13.45 20.04
N HIS A 35 6.86 14.20 18.95
CA HIS A 35 6.83 13.65 17.60
C HIS A 35 7.98 12.66 17.32
N PHE A 36 9.21 12.99 17.76
CA PHE A 36 10.35 12.07 17.63
C PHE A 36 10.19 10.80 18.46
N ILE A 37 9.65 10.92 19.68
CA ILE A 37 9.38 9.77 20.54
C ILE A 37 8.31 8.85 19.90
N ASP A 38 7.24 9.41 19.37
CA ASP A 38 6.21 8.65 18.67
C ASP A 38 6.77 7.88 17.45
N ASN A 39 7.59 8.54 16.64
CA ASN A 39 8.25 7.89 15.52
C ASN A 39 9.23 6.80 15.96
N ALA A 40 9.98 7.02 17.03
CA ALA A 40 10.89 6.02 17.59
C ALA A 40 10.10 4.78 18.10
N LEU A 41 8.98 4.99 18.79
CA LEU A 41 8.12 3.91 19.24
C LEU A 41 7.51 3.15 18.05
N ARG A 42 7.01 3.84 17.04
CA ARG A 42 6.49 3.21 15.81
C ARG A 42 7.57 2.40 15.11
N ALA A 43 8.76 2.97 14.92
CA ALA A 43 9.86 2.28 14.27
C ALA A 43 10.28 1.00 15.01
N ASN A 44 10.32 1.02 16.34
CA ASN A 44 10.80 -0.10 17.13
C ASN A 44 9.76 -1.21 17.37
N TYR A 45 8.47 -0.85 17.53
CA TYR A 45 7.44 -1.78 17.97
C TYR A 45 6.37 -2.09 16.94
N ILE A 46 6.20 -1.26 15.92
CA ILE A 46 5.16 -1.43 14.90
C ILE A 46 5.79 -1.88 13.58
N MET A 47 6.90 -1.22 13.19
CA MET A 47 7.55 -1.51 11.91
C MET A 47 8.49 -2.72 12.03
N LEU A 48 8.18 -3.77 11.28
CA LEU A 48 8.87 -5.04 11.33
C LEU A 48 9.80 -5.20 10.12
N LEU A 49 11.04 -5.59 10.38
CA LEU A 49 12.02 -5.97 9.36
C LEU A 49 11.49 -7.19 8.59
N ASP A 50 11.73 -7.24 7.29
CA ASP A 50 11.30 -8.27 6.34
C ASP A 50 9.78 -8.39 6.11
N ILE A 51 8.99 -7.53 6.75
CA ILE A 51 7.53 -7.44 6.57
C ILE A 51 7.13 -6.07 6.02
N ASP A 52 7.47 -5.00 6.74
CA ASP A 52 7.12 -3.63 6.36
C ASP A 52 8.24 -2.95 5.57
N TYR A 53 9.48 -3.35 5.81
CA TYR A 53 10.67 -2.84 5.12
C TYR A 53 11.79 -3.88 5.11
N VAL A 54 12.74 -3.69 4.20
CA VAL A 54 14.00 -4.44 4.12
C VAL A 54 15.19 -3.48 4.09
N VAL A 55 16.35 -3.95 4.52
CA VAL A 55 17.61 -3.23 4.39
C VAL A 55 18.32 -3.74 3.15
N SER A 56 18.62 -2.84 2.20
CA SER A 56 19.34 -3.17 0.97
C SER A 56 20.84 -3.37 1.22
N GLU A 57 21.55 -3.95 0.24
CA GLU A 57 23.01 -4.06 0.25
C GLU A 57 23.70 -2.69 0.32
N ASP A 58 23.06 -1.66 -0.22
CA ASP A 58 23.52 -0.26 -0.19
C ASP A 58 23.26 0.46 1.14
N GLN A 59 22.80 -0.27 2.16
CA GLN A 59 22.43 0.29 3.47
C GLN A 59 21.29 1.31 3.39
N GLU A 60 20.32 1.08 2.53
CA GLU A 60 19.10 1.87 2.41
C GLU A 60 17.88 1.08 2.89
N ILE A 61 16.92 1.78 3.48
CA ILE A 61 15.63 1.21 3.86
C ILE A 61 14.70 1.22 2.65
N LEU A 62 14.24 0.04 2.23
CA LEU A 62 13.25 -0.13 1.17
C LEU A 62 11.92 -0.57 1.77
N ILE A 63 10.85 0.16 1.43
CA ILE A 63 9.50 -0.18 1.86
C ILE A 63 9.01 -1.43 1.13
N VAL A 64 8.37 -2.34 1.84
CA VAL A 64 7.72 -3.52 1.26
C VAL A 64 6.21 -3.25 1.18
N ASP A 65 5.64 -3.46 -0.01
CA ASP A 65 4.20 -3.45 -0.19
C ASP A 65 3.59 -4.74 0.40
N GLN A 66 2.78 -4.61 1.43
CA GLN A 66 2.17 -5.73 2.15
C GLN A 66 1.25 -6.60 1.27
N PHE A 67 0.72 -6.05 0.18
CA PHE A 67 -0.18 -6.79 -0.71
C PHE A 67 0.57 -7.61 -1.75
N THR A 68 1.64 -7.05 -2.31
CA THR A 68 2.39 -7.69 -3.40
C THR A 68 3.72 -8.30 -2.94
N GLY A 69 4.20 -7.95 -1.74
CA GLY A 69 5.51 -8.34 -1.23
C GLY A 69 6.69 -7.73 -2.00
N ARG A 70 6.44 -6.71 -2.85
CA ARG A 70 7.48 -6.06 -3.64
C ARG A 70 8.07 -4.87 -2.91
N THR A 71 9.35 -4.65 -3.09
CA THR A 71 10.03 -3.44 -2.62
C THR A 71 9.63 -2.23 -3.47
N MET A 72 9.40 -1.11 -2.80
CA MET A 72 9.01 0.16 -3.41
C MET A 72 10.21 1.11 -3.44
N GLU A 73 11.05 1.00 -4.47
CA GLU A 73 12.20 1.87 -4.65
C GLU A 73 11.79 3.36 -4.77
N GLY A 74 12.58 4.23 -4.19
CA GLY A 74 12.38 5.68 -4.22
C GLY A 74 11.21 6.19 -3.36
N ARG A 75 10.50 5.31 -2.65
CA ARG A 75 9.50 5.70 -1.66
C ARG A 75 10.09 5.74 -0.26
N ARG A 76 9.64 6.71 0.53
CA ARG A 76 10.03 6.87 1.92
C ARG A 76 8.80 7.11 2.79
N TYR A 77 8.84 6.65 4.03
CA TYR A 77 7.82 7.03 5.02
C TYR A 77 7.94 8.53 5.32
N SER A 78 6.81 9.20 5.45
CA SER A 78 6.72 10.62 5.77
C SER A 78 6.95 10.89 7.28
N ASP A 79 7.02 12.16 7.58
CA ASP A 79 6.97 12.69 8.96
C ASP A 79 8.09 12.17 9.89
N GLY A 80 9.28 11.90 9.35
CA GLY A 80 10.42 11.45 10.14
C GLY A 80 10.43 9.97 10.51
N LEU A 81 9.40 9.19 10.16
CA LEU A 81 9.34 7.75 10.45
C LEU A 81 10.45 6.99 9.73
N HIS A 82 10.77 7.37 8.48
CA HIS A 82 11.84 6.71 7.72
C HIS A 82 13.18 6.87 8.40
N GLN A 83 13.51 8.08 8.84
CA GLN A 83 14.72 8.38 9.60
C GLN A 83 14.77 7.63 10.94
N ALA A 84 13.64 7.46 11.61
CA ALA A 84 13.55 6.66 12.83
C ALA A 84 13.85 5.18 12.58
N ILE A 85 13.46 4.63 11.44
CA ILE A 85 13.79 3.26 11.02
C ILE A 85 15.27 3.18 10.63
N GLU A 86 15.81 4.14 9.88
CA GLU A 86 17.23 4.24 9.55
C GLU A 86 18.10 4.25 10.82
N ALA A 87 17.70 5.03 11.82
CA ALA A 87 18.38 5.07 13.12
C ALA A 87 18.29 3.74 13.89
N LYS A 88 17.13 3.06 13.84
CA LYS A 88 16.92 1.75 14.47
C LYS A 88 17.86 0.70 13.89
N GLU A 89 17.99 0.66 12.55
CA GLU A 89 18.81 -0.32 11.84
C GLU A 89 20.29 0.07 11.76
N GLY A 90 20.65 1.29 12.25
CA GLY A 90 22.03 1.77 12.24
C GLY A 90 22.58 2.08 10.85
N VAL A 91 21.71 2.33 9.87
CA VAL A 91 22.08 2.75 8.52
C VAL A 91 22.23 4.28 8.45
N PRO A 92 22.91 4.84 7.43
CA PRO A 92 23.04 6.28 7.27
C PRO A 92 21.68 6.97 7.17
N ILE A 93 21.44 7.97 8.03
CA ILE A 93 20.22 8.75 8.03
C ILE A 93 20.27 9.73 6.86
N GLN A 94 19.29 9.65 5.96
CA GLN A 94 19.17 10.54 4.80
C GLN A 94 18.27 11.73 5.13
N GLU A 95 18.46 12.81 4.38
CA GLU A 95 17.62 14.00 4.50
C GLU A 95 16.17 13.70 4.11
N GLU A 96 15.24 14.39 4.76
CA GLU A 96 13.83 14.27 4.45
C GLU A 96 13.52 14.90 3.10
N THR A 97 12.79 14.16 2.24
CA THR A 97 12.32 14.69 0.97
C THR A 97 11.09 15.57 1.19
N LYS A 98 11.16 16.83 0.77
CA LYS A 98 10.04 17.76 0.85
C LYS A 98 9.30 17.80 -0.49
N THR A 99 7.98 17.54 -0.46
CA THR A 99 7.14 17.72 -1.64
C THR A 99 7.10 19.19 -2.05
N SER A 100 7.68 19.52 -3.20
CA SER A 100 7.73 20.90 -3.72
C SER A 100 6.41 21.33 -4.33
N ALA A 101 5.72 20.41 -5.03
CA ALA A 101 4.42 20.65 -5.66
C ALA A 101 3.70 19.34 -5.92
N SER A 102 2.38 19.40 -6.02
CA SER A 102 1.53 18.28 -6.44
C SER A 102 0.60 18.73 -7.56
N ILE A 103 0.30 17.82 -8.47
CA ILE A 103 -0.65 18.03 -9.57
C ILE A 103 -1.57 16.80 -9.66
N THR A 104 -2.84 17.00 -9.97
CA THR A 104 -3.75 15.89 -10.24
C THR A 104 -3.44 15.26 -11.60
N TYR A 105 -3.74 13.97 -11.76
CA TYR A 105 -3.58 13.29 -13.04
C TYR A 105 -4.38 13.96 -14.17
N GLN A 106 -5.59 14.42 -13.89
CA GLN A 106 -6.42 15.13 -14.85
C GLN A 106 -5.71 16.36 -15.40
N ASN A 107 -5.15 17.19 -14.53
CA ASN A 107 -4.43 18.38 -14.93
C ASN A 107 -3.13 18.07 -15.66
N LEU A 108 -2.40 17.05 -15.20
CA LEU A 108 -1.18 16.60 -15.88
C LEU A 108 -1.46 16.15 -17.31
N PHE A 109 -2.46 15.29 -17.52
CA PHE A 109 -2.77 14.78 -18.85
C PHE A 109 -3.33 15.85 -19.78
N ARG A 110 -4.03 16.86 -19.26
CA ARG A 110 -4.48 18.02 -20.06
C ARG A 110 -3.34 18.87 -20.62
N MET A 111 -2.13 18.76 -20.07
CA MET A 111 -0.95 19.49 -20.59
C MET A 111 -0.39 18.90 -21.89
N TYR A 112 -0.74 17.67 -22.25
CA TYR A 112 -0.28 17.04 -23.47
C TYR A 112 -1.09 17.50 -24.67
N LYS A 113 -0.39 17.83 -25.76
CA LYS A 113 -1.02 18.25 -27.02
C LYS A 113 -1.78 17.12 -27.71
N LYS A 114 -1.31 15.88 -27.55
CA LYS A 114 -1.96 14.67 -28.05
C LYS A 114 -2.12 13.70 -26.88
N LEU A 115 -3.33 13.32 -26.62
CA LEU A 115 -3.70 12.36 -25.58
C LEU A 115 -4.56 11.27 -26.21
N SER A 116 -4.19 10.02 -25.96
CA SER A 116 -5.01 8.84 -26.31
C SER A 116 -4.78 7.76 -25.29
N GLY A 117 -5.72 6.83 -25.16
CA GLY A 117 -5.65 5.71 -24.27
C GLY A 117 -6.47 4.54 -24.77
N MET A 118 -6.30 3.38 -24.17
CA MET A 118 -7.07 2.18 -24.46
C MET A 118 -7.54 1.54 -23.17
N THR A 119 -8.81 1.16 -23.13
CA THR A 119 -9.40 0.45 -22.00
C THR A 119 -10.61 -0.35 -22.47
N GLY A 120 -10.93 -1.41 -21.77
CA GLY A 120 -12.14 -2.23 -22.04
C GLY A 120 -13.45 -1.61 -21.53
N THR A 121 -13.40 -0.56 -20.72
CA THR A 121 -14.57 -0.02 -19.99
C THR A 121 -14.84 1.48 -20.24
N ALA A 122 -14.19 2.10 -21.22
CA ALA A 122 -14.30 3.55 -21.44
C ALA A 122 -15.67 4.00 -21.96
N LYS A 123 -16.45 3.11 -22.59
CA LYS A 123 -17.71 3.53 -23.26
C LYS A 123 -18.77 4.00 -22.28
N THR A 124 -18.83 3.44 -21.10
CA THR A 124 -19.75 3.87 -20.02
C THR A 124 -19.43 5.25 -19.50
N GLU A 125 -18.16 5.63 -19.52
CA GLU A 125 -17.63 6.89 -18.98
C GLU A 125 -17.28 7.92 -20.09
N GLU A 126 -17.87 7.77 -21.29
CA GLU A 126 -17.55 8.63 -22.45
C GLU A 126 -17.81 10.10 -22.17
N GLU A 127 -18.85 10.41 -21.40
CA GLU A 127 -19.20 11.78 -21.05
C GLU A 127 -18.12 12.43 -20.17
N GLU A 128 -17.62 11.72 -19.18
CA GLU A 128 -16.51 12.17 -18.32
C GLU A 128 -15.22 12.42 -19.13
N PHE A 129 -14.87 11.50 -20.05
CA PHE A 129 -13.71 11.68 -20.94
C PHE A 129 -13.87 12.90 -21.84
N ARG A 130 -15.06 13.16 -22.32
CA ARG A 130 -15.35 14.34 -23.14
C ARG A 130 -15.24 15.64 -22.35
N GLU A 131 -15.80 15.67 -21.13
CA GLU A 131 -15.76 16.86 -20.26
C GLU A 131 -14.37 17.16 -19.75
N THR A 132 -13.64 16.14 -19.31
CA THR A 132 -12.32 16.32 -18.70
C THR A 132 -11.22 16.56 -19.72
N TYR A 133 -11.21 15.80 -20.81
CA TYR A 133 -10.09 15.77 -21.78
C TYR A 133 -10.48 16.19 -23.20
N ASN A 134 -11.75 16.39 -23.48
CA ASN A 134 -12.29 16.66 -24.81
C ASN A 134 -11.94 15.55 -25.84
N ILE A 135 -11.92 14.30 -25.40
CA ILE A 135 -11.66 13.13 -26.26
C ILE A 135 -12.93 12.29 -26.41
N ARG A 136 -13.03 11.61 -27.57
CA ARG A 136 -14.15 10.70 -27.89
C ARG A 136 -13.74 9.26 -27.60
N VAL A 137 -14.70 8.44 -27.20
CA VAL A 137 -14.53 7.01 -27.05
C VAL A 137 -14.98 6.30 -28.31
N ILE A 138 -14.09 5.58 -28.96
CA ILE A 138 -14.37 4.82 -30.17
C ILE A 138 -14.30 3.32 -29.83
N PRO A 139 -15.42 2.58 -29.83
CA PRO A 139 -15.41 1.14 -29.66
C PRO A 139 -14.78 0.48 -30.89
N ILE A 140 -13.76 -0.32 -30.65
CA ILE A 140 -13.14 -1.12 -31.70
C ILE A 140 -13.65 -2.55 -31.56
N PRO A 141 -14.32 -3.13 -32.57
CA PRO A 141 -14.81 -4.50 -32.49
C PRO A 141 -13.66 -5.49 -32.36
N THR A 142 -13.90 -6.59 -31.66
CA THR A 142 -12.92 -7.66 -31.50
C THR A 142 -12.67 -8.38 -32.82
N ASN A 143 -11.43 -8.82 -33.06
CA ASN A 143 -11.07 -9.58 -34.26
C ASN A 143 -11.80 -10.94 -34.36
N ARG A 144 -12.09 -11.55 -33.20
CA ARG A 144 -12.83 -12.82 -33.10
C ARG A 144 -14.01 -12.65 -32.15
N PRO A 145 -15.09 -13.41 -32.29
CA PRO A 145 -16.18 -13.41 -31.32
C PRO A 145 -15.68 -13.71 -29.91
N VAL A 146 -16.27 -13.05 -28.94
CA VAL A 146 -15.95 -13.28 -27.51
C VAL A 146 -16.44 -14.67 -27.13
N ALA A 147 -15.50 -15.54 -26.76
CA ALA A 147 -15.79 -16.90 -26.28
C ALA A 147 -15.83 -16.99 -24.74
N ARG A 148 -15.56 -15.91 -24.03
CA ARG A 148 -15.59 -15.86 -22.55
C ARG A 148 -17.02 -16.02 -22.05
N ILE A 149 -17.19 -16.88 -21.07
CA ILE A 149 -18.45 -17.08 -20.35
C ILE A 149 -18.22 -16.61 -18.93
N ASP A 150 -18.96 -15.58 -18.52
CA ASP A 150 -18.92 -15.06 -17.16
C ASP A 150 -20.03 -15.76 -16.34
N HIS A 151 -19.62 -16.56 -15.36
CA HIS A 151 -20.54 -17.22 -14.45
C HIS A 151 -20.96 -16.28 -13.32
N SER A 152 -22.14 -16.54 -12.75
CA SER A 152 -22.60 -15.80 -11.58
C SER A 152 -21.72 -16.06 -10.36
N ASP A 153 -21.65 -15.07 -9.48
CA ASP A 153 -20.89 -15.17 -8.23
C ASP A 153 -21.46 -16.28 -7.33
N LEU A 154 -20.55 -16.99 -6.66
CA LEU A 154 -20.89 -18.01 -5.68
C LEU A 154 -20.67 -17.45 -4.27
N LEU A 155 -21.71 -17.49 -3.44
CA LEU A 155 -21.66 -17.00 -2.07
C LEU A 155 -21.43 -18.17 -1.09
N TYR A 156 -20.51 -17.94 -0.14
CA TYR A 156 -20.15 -18.92 0.88
C TYR A 156 -20.33 -18.34 2.27
N PRO A 157 -20.72 -19.17 3.26
CA PRO A 157 -20.96 -18.70 4.65
C PRO A 157 -19.69 -18.35 5.41
N SER A 158 -18.53 -18.85 4.97
CA SER A 158 -17.22 -18.57 5.59
C SER A 158 -16.10 -18.56 4.58
N ILE A 159 -14.99 -17.91 4.93
CA ILE A 159 -13.77 -17.87 4.12
C ILE A 159 -13.22 -19.28 3.90
N ASP A 160 -13.19 -20.12 4.94
CA ASP A 160 -12.70 -21.50 4.83
C ASP A 160 -13.51 -22.34 3.84
N SER A 161 -14.83 -22.20 3.86
CA SER A 161 -15.71 -22.91 2.91
C SER A 161 -15.49 -22.43 1.48
N LYS A 162 -15.26 -21.13 1.28
CA LYS A 162 -14.89 -20.54 0.00
C LYS A 162 -13.58 -21.14 -0.53
N PHE A 163 -12.51 -21.16 0.27
CA PHE A 163 -11.23 -21.69 -0.18
C PHE A 163 -11.27 -23.18 -0.48
N LYS A 164 -11.99 -23.98 0.32
CA LYS A 164 -12.22 -25.41 0.00
C LYS A 164 -12.90 -25.60 -1.33
N ALA A 165 -13.90 -24.78 -1.65
CA ALA A 165 -14.59 -24.85 -2.94
C ALA A 165 -13.68 -24.42 -4.10
N VAL A 166 -12.86 -23.37 -3.92
CA VAL A 166 -11.87 -22.93 -4.92
C VAL A 166 -10.86 -24.04 -5.23
N VAL A 167 -10.30 -24.67 -4.19
CA VAL A 167 -9.35 -25.78 -4.36
C VAL A 167 -9.97 -26.94 -5.11
N GLN A 168 -11.24 -27.28 -4.82
CA GLN A 168 -11.95 -28.35 -5.49
C GLN A 168 -12.19 -28.01 -6.99
N ASP A 169 -12.63 -26.80 -7.31
CA ASP A 169 -12.85 -26.36 -8.71
C ASP A 169 -11.52 -26.33 -9.49
N VAL A 170 -10.44 -25.84 -8.88
CA VAL A 170 -9.09 -25.85 -9.48
C VAL A 170 -8.65 -27.29 -9.79
N LYS A 171 -8.84 -28.22 -8.86
CA LYS A 171 -8.47 -29.62 -9.02
C LYS A 171 -9.24 -30.26 -10.18
N GLU A 172 -10.55 -30.08 -10.26
CA GLU A 172 -11.40 -30.63 -11.33
C GLU A 172 -11.00 -30.08 -12.72
N ARG A 173 -10.62 -28.80 -12.81
CA ARG A 173 -10.16 -28.21 -14.07
C ARG A 173 -8.76 -28.70 -14.43
N HIS A 174 -7.87 -28.81 -13.46
CA HIS A 174 -6.52 -29.33 -13.65
C HIS A 174 -6.53 -30.77 -14.16
N GLU A 175 -7.37 -31.66 -13.60
CA GLU A 175 -7.54 -33.04 -14.06
C GLU A 175 -8.00 -33.12 -15.52
N LYS A 176 -8.74 -32.11 -16.01
CA LYS A 176 -9.14 -31.95 -17.40
C LYS A 176 -8.05 -31.31 -18.29
N GLY A 177 -6.89 -30.97 -17.73
CA GLY A 177 -5.82 -30.27 -18.45
C GLY A 177 -6.11 -28.81 -18.75
N GLN A 178 -7.08 -28.19 -18.08
CA GLN A 178 -7.45 -26.79 -18.26
C GLN A 178 -6.52 -25.89 -17.40
N PRO A 179 -5.86 -24.85 -17.97
CA PRO A 179 -5.12 -23.88 -17.18
C PRO A 179 -6.07 -23.02 -16.34
N VAL A 180 -5.69 -22.76 -15.09
CA VAL A 180 -6.48 -21.97 -14.14
C VAL A 180 -5.63 -20.82 -13.60
N LEU A 181 -6.18 -19.61 -13.63
CA LEU A 181 -5.59 -18.45 -13.00
C LEU A 181 -6.40 -18.10 -11.74
N VAL A 182 -5.74 -18.14 -10.59
CA VAL A 182 -6.35 -17.78 -9.31
C VAL A 182 -5.80 -16.42 -8.86
N GLY A 183 -6.68 -15.44 -8.65
CA GLY A 183 -6.33 -14.15 -8.11
C GLY A 183 -6.66 -14.06 -6.63
N THR A 184 -5.72 -13.60 -5.82
CA THR A 184 -5.90 -13.34 -4.39
C THR A 184 -5.61 -11.88 -4.06
N VAL A 185 -6.10 -11.39 -2.92
CA VAL A 185 -5.92 -10.00 -2.50
C VAL A 185 -4.54 -9.73 -1.88
N ALA A 186 -3.84 -10.78 -1.40
CA ALA A 186 -2.52 -10.67 -0.79
C ALA A 186 -1.68 -11.92 -1.04
N VAL A 187 -0.36 -11.78 -0.96
CA VAL A 187 0.60 -12.88 -1.14
C VAL A 187 0.39 -13.99 -0.10
N GLU A 188 0.13 -13.64 1.14
CA GLU A 188 -0.15 -14.59 2.22
C GLU A 188 -1.32 -15.51 1.88
N THR A 189 -2.38 -14.95 1.32
CA THR A 189 -3.57 -15.70 0.89
C THR A 189 -3.27 -16.62 -0.31
N SER A 190 -2.27 -16.28 -1.11
CA SER A 190 -1.85 -17.12 -2.25
C SER A 190 -1.04 -18.33 -1.83
N ASN A 191 -0.39 -18.28 -0.66
CA ASN A 191 0.47 -19.35 -0.13
C ASN A 191 -0.30 -20.36 0.74
N CYS A 192 -1.57 -20.13 1.01
CA CYS A 192 -2.45 -21.07 1.69
C CYS A 192 -3.08 -22.07 0.71
#